data_41facfa18bc13574ecca29bca7648160
#
_entry.id   41facfa18bc13574ecca29bca7648160
#
_cell.length_a   1.000
_cell.length_b   1.000
_cell.length_c   1.000
_cell.angle_alpha   90.00
_cell.angle_beta   90.00
_cell.angle_gamma   90.00
#
_symmetry.space_group_name_H-M   'P 1'
#
loop_
_entity.id
_entity.type
_entity.pdbx_description
1 polymer ?
#
loop_
_entity_poly.entity_id
_entity_poly.type
_entity_poly.pdbx_seq_one_letter_code
_entity_poly.pdbx_strand_id
1 'polypeptide(L)'
;DNFKKLYNDSDVTKRNRNGQTSSGLYSLFIPMEWNYEGFIDSFGLPVFDTPGTPVEGPHGDKIDVGVVEHWENEADGLKDDPDGLNEFYRQFPRTEEHAFRDETKNSIFNLQKIYEQIDYNDGVLTSGAVTKGNFKWENGIKDSRVIFMPDLNGRFNISWIPSLNLQNHVITKNGGKYPGNEHIGAFGCDSYDISGTTDGRGSKGALHGLTVFSMEDAPINSFFLEYIARPQTAEIFFEDVLMALVFYGMPLLAENNKPRLLYYLKRRGYRGYSMNRPDRTRNKLSTAEKEIGGIPNTSEDIKQIHAAAIESYIDKFVGLQEDGSYGNIYFNATLNDWSKFNINNRTKHDAAISSGLAIMACNRHLYQPKHLRQTKVLDFGFKKYNNEGSISKIIK
;
A
#
# COMPACT_ATOMS: atom_id res chain seq x y z
N ASP A 1 5.64 -4.53 21.83
CA ASP A 1 4.44 -4.76 21.52
C ASP A 1 3.52 -5.86 22.06
N ASN A 2 3.82 -6.26 23.32
CA ASN A 2 3.01 -7.24 24.02
C ASN A 2 1.61 -6.71 24.33
N PHE A 3 1.45 -5.39 24.57
CA PHE A 3 0.15 -4.79 24.89
C PHE A 3 -0.79 -4.79 23.68
N LYS A 4 -0.34 -4.35 22.50
CA LYS A 4 -1.13 -4.39 21.25
C LYS A 4 -1.59 -5.81 20.93
N LYS A 5 -0.70 -6.80 21.12
CA LYS A 5 -1.04 -8.21 20.95
C LYS A 5 -2.10 -8.65 21.95
N LEU A 6 -1.94 -8.31 23.24
CA LEU A 6 -2.91 -8.64 24.29
C LEU A 6 -4.27 -7.99 23.98
N TYR A 7 -4.28 -6.73 23.54
CA TYR A 7 -5.49 -6.01 23.14
C TYR A 7 -6.22 -6.72 21.99
N ASN A 8 -5.49 -7.08 20.91
CA ASN A 8 -6.05 -7.81 19.76
C ASN A 8 -6.53 -9.22 20.10
N ASP A 9 -5.83 -9.92 21.03
CA ASP A 9 -6.23 -11.23 21.52
C ASP A 9 -7.46 -11.16 22.45
N SER A 10 -7.83 -9.95 22.86
CA SER A 10 -8.98 -9.63 23.73
C SER A 10 -10.20 -9.11 22.96
N ASP A 11 -10.16 -9.10 21.62
CA ASP A 11 -11.22 -8.59 20.75
C ASP A 11 -12.51 -9.39 20.92
N VAL A 12 -13.57 -8.69 21.37
CA VAL A 12 -14.88 -9.28 21.65
C VAL A 12 -15.58 -9.85 20.42
N THR A 13 -15.17 -9.43 19.22
CA THR A 13 -15.75 -9.94 17.96
C THR A 13 -15.15 -11.29 17.59
N LYS A 14 -13.98 -11.67 18.13
CA LYS A 14 -13.24 -12.90 17.85
C LYS A 14 -13.38 -13.95 18.95
N ARG A 15 -14.60 -14.17 19.45
CA ARG A 15 -14.88 -15.16 20.47
C ARG A 15 -14.92 -16.58 19.91
N ASN A 16 -14.46 -17.53 20.73
CA ASN A 16 -14.62 -18.96 20.43
C ASN A 16 -16.07 -19.42 20.70
N ARG A 17 -16.38 -20.71 20.44
CA ARG A 17 -17.71 -21.29 20.66
C ARG A 17 -18.21 -21.21 22.11
N ASN A 18 -17.31 -21.02 23.07
CA ASN A 18 -17.60 -20.86 24.49
C ASN A 18 -17.76 -19.39 24.89
N GLY A 19 -17.72 -18.46 23.94
CA GLY A 19 -17.84 -17.02 24.18
C GLY A 19 -16.57 -16.35 24.74
N GLN A 20 -15.42 -17.03 24.71
CA GLN A 20 -14.16 -16.52 25.24
C GLN A 20 -13.27 -15.99 24.12
N THR A 21 -12.54 -14.90 24.40
CA THR A 21 -11.45 -14.39 23.57
C THR A 21 -10.17 -15.22 23.76
N SER A 22 -9.19 -15.05 22.89
CA SER A 22 -7.91 -15.79 22.97
C SER A 22 -7.11 -15.47 24.24
N SER A 23 -7.24 -14.27 24.78
CA SER A 23 -6.58 -13.84 26.01
C SER A 23 -7.39 -14.15 27.29
N GLY A 24 -8.68 -14.46 27.15
CA GLY A 24 -9.63 -14.54 28.26
C GLY A 24 -10.09 -13.18 28.82
N LEU A 25 -9.58 -12.07 28.27
CA LEU A 25 -9.96 -10.68 28.59
C LEU A 25 -10.82 -10.09 27.48
N TYR A 26 -11.43 -8.94 27.76
CA TYR A 26 -12.19 -8.16 26.77
C TYR A 26 -11.53 -6.80 26.60
N SER A 27 -11.19 -6.44 25.36
CA SER A 27 -10.68 -5.11 25.05
C SER A 27 -11.83 -4.11 24.95
N LEU A 28 -11.56 -2.90 25.43
CA LEU A 28 -12.43 -1.73 25.28
C LEU A 28 -11.56 -0.56 24.87
N PHE A 29 -11.92 0.09 23.78
CA PHE A 29 -11.33 1.36 23.38
C PHE A 29 -12.27 2.49 23.74
N ILE A 30 -11.77 3.52 24.41
CA ILE A 30 -12.50 4.75 24.71
C ILE A 30 -11.81 5.87 23.95
N PRO A 31 -12.45 6.44 22.91
CA PRO A 31 -11.90 7.57 22.18
C PRO A 31 -11.68 8.78 23.07
N MET A 32 -10.68 9.59 22.76
CA MET A 32 -10.28 10.75 23.57
C MET A 32 -11.41 11.76 23.77
N GLU A 33 -12.29 11.93 22.79
CA GLU A 33 -13.40 12.87 22.83
C GLU A 33 -14.41 12.60 23.95
N TRP A 34 -14.42 11.41 24.53
CA TRP A 34 -15.30 11.07 25.65
C TRP A 34 -14.82 11.60 26.99
N ASN A 35 -13.57 11.97 27.13
CA ASN A 35 -13.00 12.38 28.40
C ASN A 35 -11.89 13.45 28.21
N TYR A 36 -12.04 14.34 27.24
CA TYR A 36 -11.08 15.41 27.02
C TYR A 36 -11.37 16.55 28.00
N GLU A 37 -10.40 16.88 28.83
CA GLU A 37 -10.51 17.93 29.85
C GLU A 37 -10.81 19.29 29.18
N GLY A 38 -11.78 20.02 29.73
CA GLY A 38 -12.23 21.31 29.18
C GLY A 38 -13.39 21.22 28.17
N PHE A 39 -13.79 20.01 27.76
CA PHE A 39 -14.90 19.80 26.82
C PHE A 39 -16.01 18.95 27.40
N ILE A 40 -16.16 18.97 28.73
CA ILE A 40 -17.25 18.28 29.46
C ILE A 40 -18.18 19.35 30.01
N ASP A 41 -19.48 19.20 29.77
CA ASP A 41 -20.49 20.15 30.25
C ASP A 41 -20.76 20.01 31.77
N SER A 42 -21.53 20.91 32.32
CA SER A 42 -21.92 20.90 33.75
C SER A 42 -22.71 19.65 34.17
N PHE A 43 -23.20 18.85 33.22
CA PHE A 43 -23.88 17.57 33.47
C PHE A 43 -22.94 16.36 33.36
N GLY A 44 -21.66 16.58 33.02
CA GLY A 44 -20.68 15.51 32.86
C GLY A 44 -20.71 14.84 31.47
N LEU A 45 -21.35 15.47 30.47
CA LEU A 45 -21.41 14.95 29.10
C LEU A 45 -20.38 15.63 28.21
N PRO A 46 -19.74 14.90 27.31
CA PRO A 46 -18.78 15.48 26.36
C PRO A 46 -19.49 16.34 25.30
N VAL A 47 -18.92 17.50 25.01
CA VAL A 47 -19.38 18.41 23.95
C VAL A 47 -18.65 18.04 22.67
N PHE A 48 -19.20 17.13 21.86
CA PHE A 48 -18.56 16.61 20.64
C PHE A 48 -18.48 17.67 19.55
N ASP A 49 -19.62 18.21 19.15
CA ASP A 49 -19.72 19.19 18.07
C ASP A 49 -19.72 20.61 18.64
N THR A 50 -19.23 21.55 17.86
CA THR A 50 -19.25 22.99 18.23
C THR A 50 -20.67 23.47 18.43
N PRO A 51 -21.03 23.90 19.65
CA PRO A 51 -22.39 24.28 19.97
C PRO A 51 -22.74 25.66 19.36
N GLY A 52 -23.98 25.81 18.88
CA GLY A 52 -24.48 27.11 18.37
C GLY A 52 -24.54 28.23 19.41
N THR A 53 -24.59 27.87 20.71
CA THR A 53 -24.46 28.77 21.86
C THR A 53 -23.52 28.13 22.88
N PRO A 54 -22.63 28.92 23.51
CA PRO A 54 -21.68 28.36 24.47
C PRO A 54 -22.37 27.57 25.58
N VAL A 55 -21.85 26.39 25.89
CA VAL A 55 -22.32 25.48 26.94
C VAL A 55 -21.51 25.75 28.21
N GLU A 56 -22.13 25.64 29.38
CA GLU A 56 -21.45 25.83 30.65
C GLU A 56 -20.76 24.54 31.08
N GLY A 57 -19.46 24.64 31.35
CA GLY A 57 -18.64 23.56 31.92
C GLY A 57 -18.83 23.38 33.41
N PRO A 58 -18.25 22.34 34.05
CA PRO A 58 -18.47 22.00 35.46
C PRO A 58 -17.94 23.05 36.45
N HIS A 59 -17.07 23.95 36.00
CA HIS A 59 -16.48 25.02 36.81
C HIS A 59 -17.00 26.41 36.44
N GLY A 60 -18.06 26.51 35.63
CA GLY A 60 -18.63 27.78 35.18
C GLY A 60 -17.89 28.40 33.99
N ASP A 61 -16.94 27.72 33.43
CA ASP A 61 -16.28 28.02 32.16
C ASP A 61 -17.26 27.83 30.99
N LYS A 62 -16.99 28.50 29.86
CA LYS A 62 -17.85 28.40 28.68
C LYS A 62 -17.13 27.61 27.59
N ILE A 63 -17.81 26.59 27.10
CA ILE A 63 -17.36 25.77 25.99
C ILE A 63 -18.04 26.28 24.73
N ASP A 64 -17.30 26.90 23.83
CA ASP A 64 -17.78 27.52 22.58
C ASP A 64 -17.34 26.76 21.34
N VAL A 65 -16.38 25.82 21.48
CA VAL A 65 -15.87 24.91 20.43
C VAL A 65 -16.08 23.47 20.89
N GLY A 66 -16.46 22.58 19.97
CA GLY A 66 -16.56 21.15 20.24
C GLY A 66 -15.20 20.47 20.26
N VAL A 67 -15.08 19.36 21.01
CA VAL A 67 -13.83 18.62 21.15
C VAL A 67 -13.30 18.08 19.81
N VAL A 68 -14.18 17.74 18.87
CA VAL A 68 -13.80 17.25 17.55
C VAL A 68 -13.10 18.33 16.74
N GLU A 69 -13.71 19.53 16.67
CA GLU A 69 -13.13 20.67 15.96
C GLU A 69 -11.82 21.13 16.62
N HIS A 70 -11.76 21.14 17.96
CA HIS A 70 -10.54 21.46 18.69
C HIS A 70 -9.41 20.49 18.31
N TRP A 71 -9.69 19.19 18.34
CA TRP A 71 -8.70 18.16 17.99
C TRP A 71 -8.22 18.28 16.54
N GLU A 72 -9.12 18.58 15.61
CA GLU A 72 -8.78 18.80 14.20
C GLU A 72 -7.90 20.04 14.02
N ASN A 73 -8.18 21.14 14.74
CA ASN A 73 -7.37 22.35 14.72
C ASN A 73 -5.95 22.13 15.30
N GLU A 74 -5.84 21.36 16.40
CA GLU A 74 -4.54 20.99 16.97
C GLU A 74 -3.73 20.09 16.00
N ALA A 75 -4.38 19.11 15.39
CA ALA A 75 -3.75 18.26 14.38
C ALA A 75 -3.29 19.07 13.16
N ASP A 76 -4.11 20.02 12.70
CA ASP A 76 -3.77 20.93 11.60
C ASP A 76 -2.58 21.83 11.94
N GLY A 77 -2.48 22.28 13.18
CA GLY A 77 -1.35 23.07 13.67
C GLY A 77 -0.03 22.31 13.65
N LEU A 78 -0.09 20.97 13.68
CA LEU A 78 1.09 20.07 13.67
C LEU A 78 1.42 19.50 12.29
N LYS A 79 0.74 19.93 11.22
CA LYS A 79 0.94 19.37 9.86
C LYS A 79 2.37 19.46 9.35
N ASP A 80 3.11 20.51 9.75
CA ASP A 80 4.49 20.72 9.35
C ASP A 80 5.50 19.99 10.27
N ASP A 81 5.03 19.35 11.35
CA ASP A 81 5.82 18.53 12.28
C ASP A 81 5.28 17.09 12.32
N PRO A 82 5.74 16.20 11.43
CA PRO A 82 5.27 14.81 11.35
C PRO A 82 5.47 14.02 12.64
N ASP A 83 6.54 14.30 13.38
CA ASP A 83 6.84 13.61 14.65
C ASP A 83 5.86 14.07 15.74
N GLY A 84 5.65 15.37 15.85
CA GLY A 84 4.67 15.96 16.77
C GLY A 84 3.26 15.50 16.47
N LEU A 85 2.85 15.48 15.20
CA LEU A 85 1.53 15.02 14.78
C LEU A 85 1.32 13.52 15.10
N ASN A 86 2.31 12.68 14.83
CA ASN A 86 2.22 11.25 15.15
C ASN A 86 2.12 11.00 16.66
N GLU A 87 2.86 11.75 17.46
CA GLU A 87 2.79 11.68 18.92
C GLU A 87 1.46 12.21 19.44
N PHE A 88 0.93 13.30 18.87
CA PHE A 88 -0.38 13.83 19.19
C PHE A 88 -1.49 12.78 19.00
N TYR A 89 -1.50 12.11 17.86
CA TYR A 89 -2.45 11.03 17.60
C TYR A 89 -2.33 9.87 18.59
N ARG A 90 -1.13 9.54 19.04
CA ARG A 90 -0.90 8.50 20.06
C ARG A 90 -1.39 8.89 21.44
N GLN A 91 -1.23 10.16 21.81
CA GLN A 91 -1.62 10.67 23.12
C GLN A 91 -3.11 10.97 23.19
N PHE A 92 -3.70 11.42 22.09
CA PHE A 92 -5.11 11.79 21.99
C PHE A 92 -5.82 10.97 20.89
N PRO A 93 -5.93 9.64 21.06
CA PRO A 93 -6.41 8.77 20.01
C PRO A 93 -7.93 8.87 19.87
N ARG A 94 -8.41 9.09 18.66
CA ARG A 94 -9.82 8.96 18.29
C ARG A 94 -10.17 7.57 17.78
N THR A 95 -9.16 6.79 17.35
CA THR A 95 -9.31 5.42 16.88
C THR A 95 -8.27 4.50 17.54
N GLU A 96 -8.52 3.19 17.49
CA GLU A 96 -7.56 2.20 17.98
C GLU A 96 -6.24 2.30 17.21
N GLU A 97 -6.30 2.57 15.90
CA GLU A 97 -5.13 2.74 15.04
C GLU A 97 -4.28 3.92 15.51
N HIS A 98 -4.90 5.05 15.91
CA HIS A 98 -4.18 6.19 16.49
C HIS A 98 -3.42 5.79 17.75
N ALA A 99 -4.07 5.06 18.68
CA ALA A 99 -3.45 4.63 19.93
C ALA A 99 -2.25 3.69 19.72
N PHE A 100 -2.24 2.96 18.61
CA PHE A 100 -1.23 1.96 18.30
C PHE A 100 -0.28 2.34 17.18
N ARG A 101 -0.18 3.64 16.84
CA ARG A 101 0.83 4.14 15.89
C ARG A 101 2.24 3.88 16.42
N ASP A 102 3.16 3.53 15.51
CA ASP A 102 4.54 3.27 15.86
C ASP A 102 5.32 4.59 16.07
N GLU A 103 6.37 4.56 16.86
CA GLU A 103 7.25 5.71 17.03
C GLU A 103 8.04 5.97 15.74
N THR A 104 8.11 7.22 15.31
CA THR A 104 8.79 7.68 14.09
C THR A 104 10.28 7.28 14.05
N LYS A 105 10.91 7.18 15.22
CA LYS A 105 12.33 6.80 15.35
C LYS A 105 12.68 5.41 14.82
N ASN A 106 11.69 4.54 14.59
CA ASN A 106 11.89 3.17 14.14
C ASN A 106 11.57 2.95 12.65
N SER A 107 11.01 3.92 11.96
CA SER A 107 10.71 3.84 10.53
C SER A 107 11.73 4.61 9.70
N ILE A 108 12.07 4.04 8.54
CA ILE A 108 12.88 4.71 7.51
C ILE A 108 12.01 5.46 6.48
N PHE A 109 10.67 5.31 6.56
CA PHE A 109 9.72 5.88 5.62
C PHE A 109 8.92 7.01 6.25
N ASN A 110 8.32 7.86 5.42
CA ASN A 110 7.43 8.94 5.84
C ASN A 110 6.14 8.37 6.45
N LEU A 111 6.10 8.28 7.79
CA LEU A 111 4.96 7.74 8.53
C LEU A 111 3.71 8.59 8.39
N GLN A 112 3.84 9.91 8.28
CA GLN A 112 2.70 10.80 8.10
C GLN A 112 1.89 10.38 6.88
N LYS A 113 2.52 10.28 5.72
CA LYS A 113 1.84 9.89 4.47
C LYS A 113 1.23 8.49 4.53
N ILE A 114 1.91 7.57 5.21
CA ILE A 114 1.38 6.21 5.41
C ILE A 114 0.11 6.24 6.25
N TYR A 115 0.11 6.97 7.37
CA TYR A 115 -1.05 7.03 8.25
C TYR A 115 -2.19 7.85 7.66
N GLU A 116 -1.91 8.95 6.95
CA GLU A 116 -2.93 9.68 6.18
C GLU A 116 -3.65 8.76 5.18
N GLN A 117 -2.90 7.88 4.51
CA GLN A 117 -3.50 6.91 3.59
C GLN A 117 -4.32 5.85 4.30
N ILE A 118 -3.88 5.37 5.46
CA ILE A 118 -4.63 4.39 6.29
C ILE A 118 -5.93 5.02 6.77
N ASP A 119 -5.87 6.24 7.30
CA ASP A 119 -7.05 6.96 7.79
C ASP A 119 -8.07 7.20 6.65
N TYR A 120 -7.60 7.56 5.45
CA TYR A 120 -8.45 7.64 4.26
C TYR A 120 -9.09 6.30 3.89
N ASN A 121 -8.31 5.23 3.90
CA ASN A 121 -8.81 3.90 3.55
C ASN A 121 -9.89 3.42 4.53
N ASP A 122 -9.73 3.72 5.81
CA ASP A 122 -10.65 3.28 6.86
C ASP A 122 -11.88 4.19 6.96
N GLY A 123 -11.73 5.49 6.74
CA GLY A 123 -12.78 6.48 6.95
C GLY A 123 -13.58 6.87 5.70
N VAL A 124 -12.93 7.00 4.57
CA VAL A 124 -13.49 7.64 3.36
C VAL A 124 -13.63 6.67 2.19
N LEU A 125 -12.80 5.62 2.14
CA LEU A 125 -12.83 4.70 1.02
C LEU A 125 -14.18 3.98 0.94
N THR A 126 -14.81 4.04 -0.23
CA THR A 126 -16.11 3.43 -0.47
C THR A 126 -16.05 1.91 -0.26
N SER A 127 -17.03 1.35 0.44
CA SER A 127 -17.18 -0.10 0.56
C SER A 127 -17.28 -0.71 -0.85
N GLY A 128 -16.38 -1.65 -1.15
CA GLY A 128 -16.29 -2.27 -2.49
C GLY A 128 -15.12 -1.78 -3.34
N ALA A 129 -14.35 -0.78 -2.91
CA ALA A 129 -13.12 -0.39 -3.58
C ALA A 129 -12.07 -1.53 -3.59
N VAL A 130 -12.12 -2.40 -2.59
CA VAL A 130 -11.33 -3.64 -2.53
C VAL A 130 -12.26 -4.84 -2.49
N THR A 131 -12.07 -5.76 -3.41
CA THR A 131 -12.83 -7.03 -3.47
C THR A 131 -11.92 -8.18 -3.06
N LYS A 132 -12.40 -9.00 -2.12
CA LYS A 132 -11.71 -10.21 -1.70
C LYS A 132 -12.13 -11.41 -2.52
N GLY A 133 -11.20 -12.30 -2.88
CA GLY A 133 -11.54 -13.45 -3.71
C GLY A 133 -10.38 -14.40 -3.99
N ASN A 134 -10.60 -15.31 -4.92
CA ASN A 134 -9.61 -16.28 -5.40
C ASN A 134 -9.61 -16.36 -6.92
N PHE A 135 -8.45 -16.61 -7.51
CA PHE A 135 -8.33 -16.99 -8.91
C PHE A 135 -8.56 -18.50 -9.06
N LYS A 136 -9.18 -18.91 -10.16
CA LYS A 136 -9.39 -20.33 -10.51
C LYS A 136 -9.21 -20.52 -12.00
N TRP A 137 -8.67 -21.67 -12.39
CA TRP A 137 -8.70 -22.11 -13.76
C TRP A 137 -10.14 -22.40 -14.19
N GLU A 138 -10.51 -21.96 -15.37
CA GLU A 138 -11.84 -22.21 -15.93
C GLU A 138 -12.09 -23.71 -16.03
N ASN A 139 -13.23 -24.16 -15.52
CA ASN A 139 -13.61 -25.58 -15.41
C ASN A 139 -12.59 -26.47 -14.67
N GLY A 140 -11.70 -25.89 -13.86
CA GLY A 140 -10.66 -26.64 -13.16
C GLY A 140 -9.51 -27.15 -14.06
N ILE A 141 -9.49 -26.78 -15.33
CA ILE A 141 -8.47 -27.24 -16.29
C ILE A 141 -7.25 -26.33 -16.21
N LYS A 142 -6.12 -26.85 -15.75
CA LYS A 142 -4.86 -26.11 -15.66
C LYS A 142 -4.42 -25.59 -17.02
N ASP A 143 -3.84 -24.39 -17.01
CA ASP A 143 -3.35 -23.67 -18.21
C ASP A 143 -4.47 -23.25 -19.20
N SER A 144 -5.74 -23.32 -18.78
CA SER A 144 -6.87 -22.71 -19.46
C SER A 144 -6.99 -21.22 -19.14
N ARG A 145 -8.14 -20.63 -19.37
CA ARG A 145 -8.44 -19.27 -18.93
C ARG A 145 -8.54 -19.23 -17.41
N VAL A 146 -8.09 -18.13 -16.79
CA VAL A 146 -8.27 -17.84 -15.37
C VAL A 146 -9.48 -16.94 -15.16
N ILE A 147 -10.26 -17.24 -14.15
CA ILE A 147 -11.39 -16.41 -13.69
C ILE A 147 -11.15 -15.96 -12.26
N PHE A 148 -11.58 -14.76 -11.91
CA PHE A 148 -11.60 -14.27 -10.54
C PHE A 148 -12.99 -14.54 -9.94
N MET A 149 -13.01 -15.11 -8.75
CA MET A 149 -14.24 -15.42 -8.01
C MET A 149 -14.23 -14.65 -6.68
N PRO A 150 -15.15 -13.69 -6.50
CA PRO A 150 -15.34 -13.04 -5.22
C PRO A 150 -15.64 -14.05 -4.11
N ASP A 151 -14.97 -13.92 -2.98
CA ASP A 151 -15.09 -14.78 -1.81
C ASP A 151 -14.61 -14.04 -0.57
N LEU A 152 -15.46 -13.87 0.43
CA LEU A 152 -15.11 -13.17 1.68
C LEU A 152 -13.95 -13.84 2.44
N ASN A 153 -13.77 -15.16 2.24
CA ASN A 153 -12.65 -15.93 2.78
C ASN A 153 -11.51 -16.12 1.77
N GLY A 154 -11.57 -15.39 0.65
CA GLY A 154 -10.54 -15.41 -0.38
C GLY A 154 -9.19 -14.94 0.14
N ARG A 155 -8.13 -15.32 -0.59
CA ARG A 155 -6.75 -14.98 -0.22
C ARG A 155 -6.22 -13.71 -0.89
N PHE A 156 -6.88 -13.26 -1.96
CA PHE A 156 -6.50 -12.07 -2.71
C PHE A 156 -7.38 -10.90 -2.34
N ASN A 157 -6.79 -9.73 -2.16
CA ASN A 157 -7.45 -8.44 -2.13
C ASN A 157 -7.14 -7.74 -3.46
N ILE A 158 -8.16 -7.34 -4.21
CA ILE A 158 -8.00 -6.63 -5.49
C ILE A 158 -8.81 -5.36 -5.51
N SER A 159 -8.26 -4.30 -6.08
CA SER A 159 -8.94 -3.01 -6.27
C SER A 159 -9.24 -2.71 -7.74
N TRP A 160 -8.74 -3.52 -8.66
CA TRP A 160 -8.98 -3.36 -10.10
C TRP A 160 -9.08 -4.71 -10.81
N ILE A 161 -10.08 -4.84 -11.65
CA ILE A 161 -10.27 -5.96 -12.57
C ILE A 161 -10.10 -5.41 -13.99
N PRO A 162 -9.16 -5.92 -14.80
CA PRO A 162 -8.96 -5.44 -16.16
C PRO A 162 -10.16 -5.77 -17.05
N SER A 163 -10.35 -4.98 -18.10
CA SER A 163 -11.36 -5.24 -19.14
C SER A 163 -11.13 -6.59 -19.83
N LEU A 164 -12.17 -7.17 -20.40
CA LEU A 164 -12.14 -8.54 -20.94
C LEU A 164 -11.07 -8.79 -22.00
N ASN A 165 -10.70 -7.76 -22.78
CA ASN A 165 -9.63 -7.83 -23.77
C ASN A 165 -8.23 -7.90 -23.16
N LEU A 166 -8.05 -7.38 -21.94
CA LEU A 166 -6.80 -7.42 -21.20
C LEU A 166 -6.66 -8.69 -20.34
N GLN A 167 -7.80 -9.30 -19.97
CA GLN A 167 -7.78 -10.52 -19.17
C GLN A 167 -7.21 -11.71 -19.95
N ASN A 168 -6.33 -12.46 -19.29
CA ASN A 168 -5.73 -13.68 -19.86
C ASN A 168 -4.96 -13.42 -21.17
N HIS A 169 -4.40 -12.22 -21.34
CA HIS A 169 -3.61 -11.90 -22.50
C HIS A 169 -2.22 -12.55 -22.42
N VAL A 170 -2.13 -13.75 -22.96
CA VAL A 170 -0.92 -14.59 -22.97
C VAL A 170 -0.39 -14.71 -24.39
N ILE A 171 0.86 -14.34 -24.60
CA ILE A 171 1.55 -14.50 -25.88
C ILE A 171 2.31 -15.84 -25.88
N THR A 172 1.99 -16.71 -26.82
CA THR A 172 2.73 -17.99 -26.98
C THR A 172 3.73 -17.84 -28.10
N LYS A 173 5.03 -18.07 -27.80
CA LYS A 173 6.11 -17.99 -28.77
C LYS A 173 7.16 -19.06 -28.49
N ASN A 174 7.53 -19.85 -29.49
CA ASN A 174 8.57 -20.91 -29.40
C ASN A 174 8.32 -21.89 -28.24
N GLY A 175 7.05 -22.26 -27.98
CA GLY A 175 6.69 -23.15 -26.89
C GLY A 175 6.69 -22.54 -25.49
N GLY A 176 7.06 -21.29 -25.33
CA GLY A 176 7.00 -20.53 -24.09
C GLY A 176 5.83 -19.57 -24.07
N LYS A 177 5.36 -19.27 -22.86
CA LYS A 177 4.27 -18.31 -22.58
C LYS A 177 4.86 -17.02 -22.00
N TYR A 178 4.36 -15.88 -22.48
CA TYR A 178 4.84 -14.54 -22.16
C TYR A 178 3.66 -13.64 -21.78
N PRO A 179 3.85 -12.64 -20.90
CA PRO A 179 2.82 -11.66 -20.58
C PRO A 179 2.51 -10.77 -21.79
N GLY A 180 1.22 -10.56 -22.06
CA GLY A 180 0.79 -9.68 -23.15
C GLY A 180 0.61 -8.22 -22.73
N ASN A 181 0.51 -7.96 -21.41
CA ASN A 181 0.24 -6.64 -20.83
C ASN A 181 1.44 -6.10 -20.04
N GLU A 182 2.67 -6.41 -20.45
CA GLU A 182 3.89 -5.97 -19.75
C GLU A 182 4.02 -4.43 -19.66
N HIS A 183 3.32 -3.70 -20.53
CA HIS A 183 3.31 -2.25 -20.58
C HIS A 183 2.36 -1.61 -19.56
N ILE A 184 1.44 -2.38 -18.95
CA ILE A 184 0.44 -1.87 -18.00
C ILE A 184 0.99 -1.88 -16.58
N GLY A 185 1.83 -2.85 -16.23
CA GLY A 185 2.37 -2.99 -14.88
C GLY A 185 3.17 -4.26 -14.68
N ALA A 186 3.49 -4.54 -13.42
CA ALA A 186 4.23 -5.72 -13.03
C ALA A 186 3.85 -6.19 -11.63
N PHE A 187 4.22 -7.44 -11.34
CA PHE A 187 4.11 -8.02 -10.00
C PHE A 187 5.46 -8.08 -9.30
N GLY A 188 5.44 -7.94 -7.98
CA GLY A 188 6.55 -8.28 -7.10
C GLY A 188 6.16 -9.43 -6.18
N CYS A 189 7.07 -10.37 -5.92
CA CYS A 189 6.78 -11.53 -5.08
C CYS A 189 7.93 -11.86 -4.13
N ASP A 190 7.60 -12.01 -2.85
CA ASP A 190 8.40 -12.72 -1.87
C ASP A 190 7.80 -14.12 -1.66
N SER A 191 8.50 -15.16 -2.08
CA SER A 191 8.04 -16.54 -2.00
C SER A 191 8.68 -17.27 -0.82
N TYR A 192 8.13 -18.45 -0.48
CA TYR A 192 8.74 -19.36 0.48
C TYR A 192 8.91 -20.75 -0.13
N ASP A 193 9.97 -21.46 0.28
CA ASP A 193 10.31 -22.75 -0.29
C ASP A 193 9.77 -23.94 0.52
N ILE A 194 9.59 -23.80 1.84
CA ILE A 194 9.22 -24.90 2.74
C ILE A 194 7.78 -24.72 3.23
N SER A 195 6.96 -25.72 3.01
CA SER A 195 5.55 -25.70 3.39
C SER A 195 5.31 -25.88 4.90
N GLY A 196 6.13 -26.69 5.56
CA GLY A 196 6.02 -26.99 7.00
C GLY A 196 7.01 -26.20 7.84
N THR A 197 6.54 -25.65 8.96
CA THR A 197 7.37 -25.20 10.08
C THR A 197 6.89 -25.89 11.33
N THR A 198 7.80 -26.37 12.16
CA THR A 198 7.51 -27.05 13.41
C THR A 198 6.66 -26.19 14.37
N ASP A 199 6.73 -24.87 14.24
CA ASP A 199 6.12 -23.92 15.19
C ASP A 199 4.88 -23.18 14.64
N GLY A 200 4.40 -23.49 13.42
CA GLY A 200 3.29 -22.76 12.77
C GLY A 200 3.59 -21.27 12.47
N ARG A 201 4.79 -20.78 12.78
CA ARG A 201 5.22 -19.37 12.66
C ARG A 201 6.04 -19.08 11.40
N GLY A 202 5.91 -19.88 10.38
CA GLY A 202 6.66 -19.68 9.14
C GLY A 202 6.32 -18.37 8.42
N SER A 203 7.30 -17.80 7.72
CA SER A 203 7.13 -16.67 6.81
C SER A 203 5.95 -16.91 5.86
N LYS A 204 5.14 -15.90 5.62
CA LYS A 204 4.07 -15.93 4.61
C LYS A 204 4.69 -15.71 3.23
N GLY A 205 3.96 -16.09 2.18
CA GLY A 205 4.27 -15.62 0.84
C GLY A 205 3.48 -14.35 0.57
N ALA A 206 4.08 -13.41 -0.15
CA ALA A 206 3.42 -12.18 -0.54
C ALA A 206 3.58 -11.90 -2.04
N LEU A 207 2.50 -11.40 -2.67
CA LEU A 207 2.46 -10.96 -4.05
C LEU A 207 1.75 -9.62 -4.12
N HIS A 208 2.37 -8.64 -4.77
CA HIS A 208 1.74 -7.34 -5.04
C HIS A 208 1.76 -7.05 -6.53
N GLY A 209 0.65 -6.49 -7.03
CA GLY A 209 0.55 -6.00 -8.40
C GLY A 209 0.49 -4.47 -8.41
N LEU A 210 1.33 -3.86 -9.25
CA LEU A 210 1.42 -2.42 -9.43
C LEU A 210 1.21 -2.07 -10.92
N THR A 211 0.31 -1.14 -11.19
CA THR A 211 0.14 -0.54 -12.53
C THR A 211 1.02 0.68 -12.71
N VAL A 212 1.30 1.00 -13.97
CA VAL A 212 1.97 2.23 -14.39
C VAL A 212 1.04 3.03 -15.31
N PHE A 213 1.48 4.21 -15.73
CA PHE A 213 0.76 4.95 -16.76
C PHE A 213 0.74 4.15 -18.08
N SER A 214 -0.44 3.92 -18.61
CA SER A 214 -0.66 3.30 -19.92
C SER A 214 -1.83 3.99 -20.63
N MET A 215 -2.04 3.66 -21.90
CA MET A 215 -3.21 4.11 -22.67
C MET A 215 -4.43 3.20 -22.50
N GLU A 216 -4.28 2.17 -21.66
CA GLU A 216 -5.34 1.23 -21.35
C GLU A 216 -6.21 1.72 -20.18
N ASP A 217 -7.38 1.12 -20.01
CA ASP A 217 -8.27 1.37 -18.86
C ASP A 217 -7.72 0.69 -17.60
N ALA A 218 -6.68 1.29 -17.04
CA ALA A 218 -6.00 0.84 -15.83
C ALA A 218 -5.72 2.03 -14.90
N PRO A 219 -5.80 1.84 -13.57
CA PRO A 219 -5.44 2.89 -12.63
C PRO A 219 -3.94 3.25 -12.78
N ILE A 220 -3.61 4.53 -12.60
CA ILE A 220 -2.25 5.01 -12.81
C ILE A 220 -1.45 4.88 -11.51
N ASN A 221 -0.25 4.29 -11.58
CA ASN A 221 0.69 4.14 -10.46
C ASN A 221 0.03 3.59 -9.19
N SER A 222 -0.86 2.60 -9.35
CA SER A 222 -1.73 2.10 -8.31
C SER A 222 -1.41 0.65 -7.95
N PHE A 223 -1.33 0.34 -6.67
CA PHE A 223 -1.36 -1.05 -6.24
C PHE A 223 -2.77 -1.60 -6.39
N PHE A 224 -2.93 -2.58 -7.28
CA PHE A 224 -4.23 -3.16 -7.62
C PHE A 224 -4.48 -4.55 -7.04
N LEU A 225 -3.44 -5.20 -6.53
CA LEU A 225 -3.54 -6.53 -5.95
C LEU A 225 -2.58 -6.68 -4.76
N GLU A 226 -3.12 -7.23 -3.68
CA GLU A 226 -2.39 -7.71 -2.51
C GLU A 226 -2.75 -9.18 -2.25
N TYR A 227 -1.75 -10.02 -2.05
CA TYR A 227 -1.89 -11.39 -1.60
C TYR A 227 -0.84 -11.68 -0.53
N ILE A 228 -1.25 -11.87 0.70
CA ILE A 228 -0.37 -12.17 1.84
C ILE A 228 -0.96 -13.41 2.53
N ALA A 229 -0.45 -14.59 2.18
CA ALA A 229 -0.99 -15.83 2.71
C ALA A 229 0.07 -16.92 2.83
N ARG A 230 -0.23 -17.91 3.66
CA ARG A 230 0.51 -19.16 3.76
C ARG A 230 -0.46 -20.33 3.62
N PRO A 231 -0.82 -20.75 2.39
CA PRO A 231 -1.63 -21.94 2.18
C PRO A 231 -0.91 -23.21 2.67
N GLN A 232 -1.63 -24.32 2.74
CA GLN A 232 -1.14 -25.59 3.30
C GLN A 232 0.15 -26.08 2.63
N THR A 233 0.31 -25.84 1.32
CA THR A 233 1.52 -26.22 0.59
C THR A 233 2.05 -25.04 -0.21
N ALA A 234 3.36 -25.02 -0.45
CA ALA A 234 4.00 -24.01 -1.29
C ALA A 234 3.51 -24.09 -2.75
N GLU A 235 3.16 -25.28 -3.21
CA GLU A 235 2.61 -25.50 -4.56
C GLU A 235 1.26 -24.80 -4.77
N ILE A 236 0.41 -24.72 -3.74
CA ILE A 236 -0.84 -23.93 -3.80
C ILE A 236 -0.51 -22.45 -3.97
N PHE A 237 0.46 -21.92 -3.20
CA PHE A 237 0.93 -20.56 -3.35
C PHE A 237 1.48 -20.30 -4.77
N PHE A 238 2.27 -21.20 -5.31
CA PHE A 238 2.86 -21.05 -6.65
C PHE A 238 1.78 -21.07 -7.75
N GLU A 239 0.76 -21.91 -7.58
CA GLU A 239 -0.38 -21.95 -8.51
C GLU A 239 -1.23 -20.69 -8.41
N ASP A 240 -1.48 -20.18 -7.20
CA ASP A 240 -2.18 -18.92 -6.96
C ASP A 240 -1.45 -17.75 -7.64
N VAL A 241 -0.12 -17.66 -7.46
CA VAL A 241 0.71 -16.65 -8.13
C VAL A 241 0.60 -16.79 -9.65
N LEU A 242 0.77 -17.99 -10.19
CA LEU A 242 0.66 -18.23 -11.64
C LEU A 242 -0.70 -17.80 -12.20
N MET A 243 -1.79 -18.13 -11.52
CA MET A 243 -3.13 -17.73 -11.95
C MET A 243 -3.28 -16.20 -11.98
N ALA A 244 -2.77 -15.49 -10.95
CA ALA A 244 -2.80 -14.03 -10.95
C ALA A 244 -2.01 -13.44 -12.13
N LEU A 245 -0.80 -13.94 -12.38
CA LEU A 245 0.03 -13.51 -13.50
C LEU A 245 -0.66 -13.72 -14.85
N VAL A 246 -1.31 -14.86 -15.04
CA VAL A 246 -2.03 -15.19 -16.29
C VAL A 246 -3.25 -14.30 -16.44
N PHE A 247 -4.05 -14.11 -15.37
CA PHE A 247 -5.26 -13.30 -15.41
C PHE A 247 -4.98 -11.87 -15.83
N TYR A 248 -3.95 -11.25 -15.24
CA TYR A 248 -3.56 -9.87 -15.59
C TYR A 248 -2.65 -9.77 -16.83
N GLY A 249 -2.04 -10.87 -17.25
CA GLY A 249 -1.09 -10.88 -18.37
C GLY A 249 0.17 -10.03 -18.10
N MET A 250 0.62 -9.90 -16.85
CA MET A 250 1.72 -9.03 -16.44
C MET A 250 2.94 -9.83 -15.94
N PRO A 251 4.18 -9.29 -16.10
CA PRO A 251 5.40 -9.95 -15.65
C PRO A 251 5.58 -9.89 -14.13
N LEU A 252 6.50 -10.72 -13.62
CA LEU A 252 6.83 -10.88 -12.21
C LEU A 252 8.31 -10.64 -11.94
N LEU A 253 8.64 -9.80 -10.98
CA LEU A 253 9.96 -9.75 -10.34
C LEU A 253 9.86 -10.43 -8.97
N ALA A 254 10.56 -11.55 -8.80
CA ALA A 254 10.56 -12.29 -7.54
C ALA A 254 11.96 -12.42 -6.95
N GLU A 255 12.04 -12.63 -5.63
CA GLU A 255 13.31 -13.03 -5.02
C GLU A 255 13.75 -14.39 -5.54
N ASN A 256 15.03 -14.52 -5.87
CA ASN A 256 15.60 -15.79 -6.31
C ASN A 256 16.42 -16.53 -5.23
N ASN A 257 16.46 -15.98 -4.01
CA ASN A 257 17.06 -16.66 -2.85
C ASN A 257 16.26 -17.92 -2.47
N LYS A 258 14.96 -17.92 -2.79
CA LYS A 258 14.02 -19.03 -2.65
C LYS A 258 13.48 -19.38 -4.04
N PRO A 259 14.24 -20.14 -4.87
CA PRO A 259 14.01 -20.20 -6.30
C PRO A 259 12.89 -21.17 -6.73
N ARG A 260 12.22 -21.89 -5.81
CA ARG A 260 11.22 -22.93 -6.16
C ARG A 260 10.07 -22.39 -6.99
N LEU A 261 9.55 -21.18 -6.68
CA LEU A 261 8.51 -20.51 -7.47
C LEU A 261 9.00 -20.30 -8.92
N LEU A 262 10.21 -19.80 -9.11
CA LEU A 262 10.77 -19.50 -10.43
C LEU A 262 10.99 -20.77 -11.25
N TYR A 263 11.48 -21.85 -10.63
CA TYR A 263 11.55 -23.17 -11.26
C TYR A 263 10.17 -23.76 -11.57
N TYR A 264 9.18 -23.49 -10.72
CA TYR A 264 7.80 -23.88 -10.98
C TYR A 264 7.25 -23.21 -12.24
N LEU A 265 7.39 -21.88 -12.36
CA LEU A 265 7.00 -21.11 -13.55
C LEU A 265 7.73 -21.65 -14.81
N LYS A 266 9.04 -21.90 -14.72
CA LYS A 266 9.82 -22.45 -15.84
C LYS A 266 9.29 -23.83 -16.28
N ARG A 267 9.06 -24.76 -15.35
CA ARG A 267 8.55 -26.10 -15.65
C ARG A 267 7.16 -26.10 -16.28
N ARG A 268 6.32 -25.10 -15.91
CA ARG A 268 4.98 -24.90 -16.46
C ARG A 268 4.98 -24.15 -17.80
N GLY A 269 6.16 -23.77 -18.34
CA GLY A 269 6.29 -23.04 -19.61
C GLY A 269 6.08 -21.53 -19.48
N TYR A 270 6.02 -20.98 -18.27
CA TYR A 270 5.81 -19.56 -18.00
C TYR A 270 7.10 -18.81 -17.61
N ARG A 271 8.28 -19.33 -18.00
CA ARG A 271 9.56 -18.62 -17.77
C ARG A 271 9.53 -17.18 -18.29
N GLY A 272 8.77 -16.92 -19.36
CA GLY A 272 8.63 -15.60 -19.96
C GLY A 272 7.98 -14.55 -19.04
N TYR A 273 7.25 -14.97 -18.01
CA TYR A 273 6.69 -14.08 -17.01
C TYR A 273 7.70 -13.64 -15.95
N SER A 274 8.76 -14.42 -15.70
CA SER A 274 9.79 -14.08 -14.73
C SER A 274 10.78 -13.05 -15.29
N MET A 275 10.75 -11.84 -14.73
CA MET A 275 11.70 -10.77 -15.09
C MET A 275 13.11 -11.09 -14.62
N ASN A 276 14.10 -10.60 -15.35
CA ASN A 276 15.45 -10.47 -14.84
C ASN A 276 15.56 -9.19 -14.00
N ARG A 277 16.68 -9.03 -13.30
CA ARG A 277 16.97 -7.80 -12.55
C ARG A 277 16.71 -6.56 -13.40
N PRO A 278 16.17 -5.47 -12.83
CA PRO A 278 16.10 -4.17 -13.48
C PRO A 278 17.51 -3.71 -13.95
N ASP A 279 17.59 -2.88 -14.98
CA ASP A 279 18.86 -2.50 -15.60
C ASP A 279 19.90 -1.89 -14.65
N ARG A 280 19.44 -1.14 -13.62
CA ARG A 280 20.33 -0.56 -12.60
C ARG A 280 21.16 -1.63 -11.85
N THR A 281 20.68 -2.86 -11.82
CA THR A 281 21.28 -3.98 -11.09
C THR A 281 21.79 -5.09 -12.01
N ARG A 282 21.72 -4.91 -13.34
CA ARG A 282 21.91 -5.95 -14.36
C ARG A 282 23.36 -6.39 -14.57
N ASN A 283 24.33 -5.62 -14.12
CA ASN A 283 25.74 -5.77 -14.52
C ASN A 283 26.44 -7.07 -14.08
N LYS A 284 25.79 -7.93 -13.28
CA LYS A 284 26.38 -9.19 -12.79
C LYS A 284 25.35 -10.31 -12.66
N LEU A 285 24.62 -10.63 -13.74
CA LEU A 285 23.69 -11.78 -13.71
C LEU A 285 24.45 -13.10 -13.60
N SER A 286 24.14 -13.88 -12.57
CA SER A 286 24.60 -15.27 -12.44
C SER A 286 23.97 -16.16 -13.51
N THR A 287 24.52 -17.35 -13.72
CA THR A 287 23.96 -18.35 -14.66
C THR A 287 22.53 -18.73 -14.25
N ALA A 288 22.28 -18.90 -12.96
CA ALA A 288 20.95 -19.22 -12.43
C ALA A 288 19.94 -18.09 -12.73
N GLU A 289 20.32 -16.84 -12.53
CA GLU A 289 19.43 -15.68 -12.84
C GLU A 289 19.09 -15.60 -14.33
N LYS A 290 20.02 -15.92 -15.22
CA LYS A 290 19.75 -16.00 -16.66
C LYS A 290 18.74 -17.11 -16.98
N GLU A 291 18.80 -18.19 -16.24
CA GLU A 291 17.96 -19.37 -16.46
C GLU A 291 16.53 -19.21 -15.95
N ILE A 292 16.34 -18.68 -14.72
CA ILE A 292 15.05 -18.62 -14.05
C ILE A 292 14.52 -17.19 -13.84
N GLY A 293 15.37 -16.17 -13.94
CA GLY A 293 15.05 -14.77 -13.63
C GLY A 293 15.15 -14.47 -12.16
N GLY A 294 14.41 -13.43 -11.74
CA GLY A 294 14.38 -12.95 -10.37
C GLY A 294 15.57 -12.07 -9.99
N ILE A 295 15.61 -11.67 -8.73
CA ILE A 295 16.64 -10.79 -8.15
C ILE A 295 17.10 -11.36 -6.81
N PRO A 296 18.42 -11.45 -6.53
CA PRO A 296 18.90 -11.79 -5.20
C PRO A 296 18.72 -10.59 -4.28
N ASN A 297 18.10 -10.81 -3.13
CA ASN A 297 17.83 -9.75 -2.16
C ASN A 297 18.78 -9.84 -0.94
N THR A 298 20.02 -10.27 -1.17
CA THR A 298 21.05 -10.51 -0.13
C THR A 298 22.11 -9.42 -0.07
N SER A 299 22.42 -8.76 -1.19
CA SER A 299 23.44 -7.72 -1.21
C SER A 299 22.90 -6.42 -0.61
N GLU A 300 23.75 -5.70 0.11
CA GLU A 300 23.38 -4.43 0.73
C GLU A 300 22.92 -3.40 -0.31
N ASP A 301 23.59 -3.32 -1.45
CA ASP A 301 23.20 -2.44 -2.57
C ASP A 301 21.75 -2.68 -3.02
N ILE A 302 21.35 -3.95 -3.16
CA ILE A 302 19.97 -4.29 -3.58
C ILE A 302 18.96 -3.94 -2.49
N LYS A 303 19.30 -4.14 -1.22
CA LYS A 303 18.44 -3.78 -0.11
C LYS A 303 18.21 -2.26 -0.06
N GLN A 304 19.26 -1.47 -0.27
CA GLN A 304 19.18 0.00 -0.31
C GLN A 304 18.34 0.46 -1.53
N ILE A 305 18.56 -0.10 -2.71
CA ILE A 305 17.77 0.21 -3.91
C ILE A 305 16.28 -0.14 -3.68
N HIS A 306 16.01 -1.26 -3.02
CA HIS A 306 14.65 -1.68 -2.70
C HIS A 306 13.98 -0.72 -1.72
N ALA A 307 14.66 -0.34 -0.62
CA ALA A 307 14.14 0.61 0.35
C ALA A 307 13.89 2.00 -0.28
N ALA A 308 14.86 2.52 -1.05
CA ALA A 308 14.72 3.78 -1.76
C ALA A 308 13.59 3.76 -2.82
N ALA A 309 13.28 2.59 -3.40
CA ALA A 309 12.15 2.45 -4.30
C ALA A 309 10.81 2.63 -3.57
N ILE A 310 10.65 2.02 -2.39
CA ILE A 310 9.45 2.18 -1.56
C ILE A 310 9.34 3.64 -1.07
N GLU A 311 10.41 4.20 -0.51
CA GLU A 311 10.46 5.59 -0.05
C GLU A 311 10.01 6.56 -1.14
N SER A 312 10.62 6.46 -2.33
CA SER A 312 10.24 7.30 -3.48
C SER A 312 8.78 7.11 -3.94
N TYR A 313 8.23 5.91 -3.78
CA TYR A 313 6.82 5.65 -4.09
C TYR A 313 5.90 6.28 -3.04
N ILE A 314 6.22 6.13 -1.76
CA ILE A 314 5.46 6.75 -0.67
C ILE A 314 5.42 8.26 -0.84
N ASP A 315 6.55 8.90 -1.07
CA ASP A 315 6.63 10.36 -1.20
C ASP A 315 5.78 10.90 -2.35
N LYS A 316 5.62 10.13 -3.43
CA LYS A 316 4.95 10.60 -4.65
C LYS A 316 3.50 10.15 -4.79
N PHE A 317 3.12 9.01 -4.22
CA PHE A 317 1.88 8.34 -4.56
C PHE A 317 1.09 7.83 -3.34
N VAL A 318 1.49 8.18 -2.11
CA VAL A 318 0.81 7.77 -0.88
C VAL A 318 0.42 8.99 -0.06
N GLY A 319 -0.68 8.90 0.68
CA GLY A 319 -1.22 9.97 1.49
C GLY A 319 -1.87 11.08 0.68
N LEU A 320 -2.10 12.22 1.31
CA LEU A 320 -2.68 13.39 0.68
C LEU A 320 -1.70 13.98 -0.34
N GLN A 321 -2.19 14.22 -1.56
CA GLN A 321 -1.43 14.80 -2.65
C GLN A 321 -1.67 16.31 -2.73
N GLU A 322 -0.80 17.04 -3.44
CA GLU A 322 -0.90 18.50 -3.61
C GLU A 322 -2.21 18.97 -4.28
N ASP A 323 -2.84 18.10 -5.07
CA ASP A 323 -4.11 18.38 -5.73
C ASP A 323 -5.34 18.03 -4.87
N GLY A 324 -5.13 17.65 -3.61
CA GLY A 324 -6.18 17.25 -2.67
C GLY A 324 -6.69 15.83 -2.85
N SER A 325 -6.16 15.06 -3.80
CA SER A 325 -6.46 13.63 -3.95
C SER A 325 -5.65 12.78 -2.98
N TYR A 326 -6.12 11.57 -2.71
CA TYR A 326 -5.35 10.57 -1.95
C TYR A 326 -4.69 9.55 -2.86
N GLY A 327 -3.62 8.94 -2.37
CA GLY A 327 -2.89 7.91 -3.09
C GLY A 327 -3.72 6.65 -3.40
N ASN A 328 -3.31 5.92 -4.43
CA ASN A 328 -4.02 4.74 -4.94
C ASN A 328 -3.45 3.44 -4.37
N ILE A 329 -3.31 3.35 -3.04
CA ILE A 329 -2.99 2.12 -2.34
C ILE A 329 -4.02 1.87 -1.23
N TYR A 330 -4.88 0.87 -1.43
CA TYR A 330 -6.03 0.60 -0.56
C TYR A 330 -5.80 -0.60 0.37
N PHE A 331 -4.55 -1.04 0.51
CA PHE A 331 -4.17 -2.25 1.26
C PHE A 331 -3.48 -1.88 2.58
N ASN A 332 -4.26 -1.77 3.65
CA ASN A 332 -3.75 -1.37 4.96
C ASN A 332 -2.73 -2.37 5.53
N ALA A 333 -2.79 -3.67 5.15
CA ALA A 333 -1.80 -4.63 5.60
C ALA A 333 -0.40 -4.29 5.06
N THR A 334 -0.30 -3.85 3.80
CA THR A 334 0.95 -3.38 3.18
C THR A 334 1.43 -2.07 3.81
N LEU A 335 0.53 -1.09 4.00
CA LEU A 335 0.87 0.19 4.64
C LEU A 335 1.38 -0.01 6.07
N ASN A 336 0.74 -0.87 6.85
CA ASN A 336 1.18 -1.23 8.21
C ASN A 336 2.50 -1.99 8.23
N ASP A 337 2.85 -2.73 7.18
CA ASP A 337 4.15 -3.38 7.08
C ASP A 337 5.25 -2.37 6.72
N TRP A 338 4.93 -1.40 5.84
CA TRP A 338 5.84 -0.29 5.55
C TRP A 338 6.12 0.57 6.78
N SER A 339 5.10 0.88 7.60
CA SER A 339 5.30 1.70 8.82
C SER A 339 6.32 1.11 9.80
N LYS A 340 6.47 -0.22 9.78
CA LYS A 340 7.35 -0.98 10.68
C LYS A 340 8.61 -1.50 10.00
N PHE A 341 8.78 -1.20 8.71
CA PHE A 341 9.85 -1.78 7.92
C PHE A 341 11.23 -1.40 8.45
N ASN A 342 12.05 -2.43 8.67
CA ASN A 342 13.44 -2.27 9.08
C ASN A 342 14.36 -2.97 8.10
N ILE A 343 15.24 -2.21 7.45
CA ILE A 343 16.16 -2.71 6.44
C ILE A 343 17.12 -3.79 6.96
N ASN A 344 17.44 -3.74 8.27
CA ASN A 344 18.33 -4.69 8.92
C ASN A 344 17.61 -5.97 9.38
N ASN A 345 16.28 -5.95 9.49
CA ASN A 345 15.47 -7.08 9.93
C ASN A 345 14.28 -7.33 8.99
N ARG A 346 14.58 -7.67 7.76
CA ARG A 346 13.61 -7.82 6.67
C ARG A 346 12.74 -9.09 6.74
N THR A 347 13.14 -10.07 7.56
CA THR A 347 12.50 -11.40 7.60
C THR A 347 11.06 -11.42 8.10
N LYS A 348 10.57 -10.29 8.62
CA LYS A 348 9.20 -10.12 9.14
C LYS A 348 8.31 -9.26 8.24
N HIS A 349 8.84 -8.79 7.09
CA HIS A 349 8.24 -7.78 6.24
C HIS A 349 7.94 -8.30 4.84
N ASP A 350 7.20 -9.42 4.77
CA ASP A 350 6.91 -10.10 3.49
C ASP A 350 6.14 -9.17 2.51
N ALA A 351 5.23 -8.31 3.03
CA ALA A 351 4.49 -7.36 2.23
C ALA A 351 5.37 -6.21 1.71
N ALA A 352 6.24 -5.66 2.56
CA ALA A 352 7.18 -4.61 2.14
C ALA A 352 8.16 -5.13 1.08
N ILE A 353 8.64 -6.38 1.23
CA ILE A 353 9.55 -6.98 0.24
C ILE A 353 8.85 -7.14 -1.10
N SER A 354 7.68 -7.75 -1.14
CA SER A 354 6.98 -8.01 -2.40
C SER A 354 6.48 -6.72 -3.07
N SER A 355 5.96 -5.76 -2.32
CA SER A 355 5.54 -4.46 -2.86
C SER A 355 6.73 -3.64 -3.39
N GLY A 356 7.85 -3.62 -2.69
CA GLY A 356 9.06 -2.98 -3.17
C GLY A 356 9.62 -3.60 -4.44
N LEU A 357 9.52 -4.94 -4.59
CA LEU A 357 9.87 -5.61 -5.84
C LEU A 357 8.94 -5.23 -7.01
N ALA A 358 7.63 -5.05 -6.75
CA ALA A 358 6.70 -4.54 -7.76
C ALA A 358 7.07 -3.12 -8.20
N ILE A 359 7.42 -2.24 -7.25
CA ILE A 359 7.88 -0.88 -7.56
C ILE A 359 9.19 -0.93 -8.37
N MET A 360 10.15 -1.75 -7.97
CA MET A 360 11.42 -1.91 -8.71
C MET A 360 11.20 -2.40 -10.14
N ALA A 361 10.26 -3.35 -10.35
CA ALA A 361 9.90 -3.85 -11.66
C ALA A 361 9.31 -2.73 -12.56
N CYS A 362 8.58 -1.80 -11.97
CA CYS A 362 7.87 -0.72 -12.64
C CYS A 362 8.65 0.60 -12.73
N ASN A 363 9.76 0.78 -12.00
CA ASN A 363 10.44 2.08 -11.82
C ASN A 363 10.75 2.85 -13.10
N ARG A 364 10.93 2.16 -14.25
CA ARG A 364 11.17 2.82 -15.54
C ARG A 364 9.93 3.46 -16.15
N HIS A 365 8.77 2.97 -15.75
CA HIS A 365 7.48 3.27 -16.37
C HIS A 365 6.54 4.02 -15.41
N LEU A 366 6.98 4.30 -14.16
CA LEU A 366 6.19 5.09 -13.23
C LEU A 366 6.05 6.51 -13.77
N TYR A 367 4.82 6.90 -14.06
CA TYR A 367 4.50 8.25 -14.47
C TYR A 367 4.75 9.21 -13.32
N GLN A 368 5.55 10.23 -13.56
CA GLN A 368 5.72 11.35 -12.65
C GLN A 368 4.97 12.53 -13.25
N PRO A 369 3.88 13.02 -12.62
CA PRO A 369 3.25 14.25 -13.03
C PRO A 369 4.34 15.32 -13.05
N LYS A 370 4.59 15.91 -14.20
CA LYS A 370 5.38 17.14 -14.24
C LYS A 370 4.50 18.15 -13.54
N HIS A 371 4.87 18.57 -12.34
CA HIS A 371 4.34 19.81 -11.80
C HIS A 371 4.48 20.82 -12.94
N LEU A 372 3.35 21.30 -13.44
CA LEU A 372 3.35 22.47 -14.27
C LEU A 372 4.01 23.52 -13.37
N ARG A 373 5.35 23.63 -13.46
CA ARG A 373 6.00 24.85 -12.99
C ARG A 373 5.09 25.92 -13.51
N GLN A 374 4.44 26.67 -12.60
CA GLN A 374 3.75 27.88 -13.01
C GLN A 374 4.72 28.51 -13.98
N THR A 375 4.40 28.40 -15.25
CA THR A 375 5.19 29.04 -16.27
C THR A 375 5.20 30.45 -15.77
N LYS A 376 6.35 30.90 -15.20
CA LYS A 376 6.58 32.33 -15.11
C LYS A 376 6.16 32.77 -16.49
N VAL A 377 5.00 33.43 -16.56
CA VAL A 377 4.55 34.01 -17.81
C VAL A 377 5.79 34.74 -18.25
N LEU A 378 6.52 34.14 -19.22
CA LEU A 378 7.64 34.83 -19.83
C LEU A 378 6.94 36.04 -20.38
N ASP A 379 7.12 37.15 -19.66
CA ASP A 379 6.66 38.44 -20.10
C ASP A 379 7.48 38.71 -21.37
N PHE A 380 7.01 38.12 -22.45
CA PHE A 380 7.40 38.54 -23.77
C PHE A 380 6.82 39.92 -23.87
N GLY A 381 7.57 40.91 -23.36
CA GLY A 381 7.20 42.30 -23.38
C GLY A 381 6.84 42.64 -24.83
N PHE A 382 5.56 42.47 -25.18
CA PHE A 382 5.05 42.89 -26.47
C PHE A 382 5.18 44.41 -26.52
N LYS A 383 6.22 44.84 -27.23
CA LYS A 383 6.40 46.27 -27.53
C LYS A 383 5.29 46.63 -28.50
N LYS A 384 4.34 47.41 -28.02
CA LYS A 384 3.33 48.00 -28.92
C LYS A 384 3.94 49.25 -29.50
N TYR A 385 4.03 49.34 -30.81
CA TYR A 385 4.37 50.58 -31.48
C TYR A 385 3.12 51.46 -31.49
N ASN A 386 3.27 52.66 -30.95
CA ASN A 386 2.26 53.70 -31.11
C ASN A 386 2.38 54.32 -32.54
N ASN A 387 1.36 55.05 -32.96
CA ASN A 387 1.29 55.63 -34.31
C ASN A 387 2.46 56.59 -34.68
N GLU A 388 3.32 56.88 -33.73
CA GLU A 388 4.49 57.74 -33.92
C GLU A 388 5.82 56.94 -33.99
N GLY A 389 5.76 55.62 -34.03
CA GLY A 389 6.95 54.76 -34.16
C GLY A 389 7.78 54.62 -32.91
N SER A 390 7.37 55.15 -31.76
CA SER A 390 8.06 54.98 -30.48
C SER A 390 7.64 53.70 -29.77
N ILE A 391 8.60 53.07 -29.10
CA ILE A 391 8.38 51.83 -28.34
C ILE A 391 7.94 52.20 -26.91
N SER A 392 6.66 51.92 -26.54
CA SER A 392 6.21 52.03 -25.17
C SER A 392 6.30 50.68 -24.46
N LYS A 393 6.89 50.63 -23.28
CA LYS A 393 6.82 49.49 -22.40
C LYS A 393 5.37 49.34 -21.91
N ILE A 394 4.72 48.22 -22.19
CA ILE A 394 3.46 47.90 -21.52
C ILE A 394 3.83 47.52 -20.09
N ILE A 395 3.69 48.41 -19.16
CA ILE A 395 3.69 48.14 -17.72
C ILE A 395 2.29 47.60 -17.39
N LYS A 396 2.23 46.53 -16.63
CA LYS A 396 1.02 45.92 -16.11
C LYS A 396 0.09 46.93 -15.48
#